data_e357d7ce69f3f016fc3e6dca6268a296
#
_entry.id   e357d7ce69f3f016fc3e6dca6268a296
#
_cell.length_a   1.000
_cell.length_b   1.000
_cell.length_c   1.000
_cell.angle_alpha   90.00
_cell.angle_beta   90.00
_cell.angle_gamma   90.00
#
_symmetry.space_group_name_H-M   'P 1'
#
loop_
_entity.id
_entity.type
_entity.pdbx_description
1 polymer ?
#
loop_
_entity_poly.entity_id
_entity_poly.type
_entity_poly.pdbx_seq_one_letter_code
_entity_poly.pdbx_strand_id
1 'polypeptide(L)'
;IDVLDLACVGAKRQSERSVSEDMVRDVIEKLTDIPLASRNRLQELKKHLETTMVAQKEVIRKLMGQLEWIEQGIISERPLGVWLFLGNQGVGKKTLIHQFNRLYFNQEDMVELDMAALEHNLDHNLSKLRRNPYTIVNVTNLHMANEAMLQFLKQGIERGYLERDIQKIDLRHSIMIMSGDFPCSSVSALKFQETSDPLLQVKRSLGASFTALFDEVFVFHDLEQKDK
;
A
#
# COMPACT_ATOMS: atom_id res chain seq x y z
N ILE A 1 -31.97 5.79 -7.70
CA ILE A 1 -31.44 6.95 -8.45
C ILE A 1 -30.37 6.41 -9.36
N ASP A 2 -30.55 6.65 -10.64
CA ASP A 2 -29.63 6.16 -11.65
C ASP A 2 -28.34 7.01 -11.61
N VAL A 3 -27.19 6.34 -11.68
CA VAL A 3 -25.86 6.99 -11.72
C VAL A 3 -25.82 8.03 -12.85
N LEU A 4 -26.44 7.71 -13.98
CA LEU A 4 -26.52 8.62 -15.14
C LEU A 4 -27.30 9.89 -14.83
N ASP A 5 -28.38 9.82 -14.05
CA ASP A 5 -29.16 11.01 -13.65
C ASP A 5 -28.31 11.96 -12.81
N LEU A 6 -27.55 11.43 -11.86
CA LEU A 6 -26.64 12.22 -11.06
C LEU A 6 -25.50 12.83 -11.88
N ALA A 7 -24.96 12.08 -12.83
CA ALA A 7 -23.94 12.58 -13.74
C ALA A 7 -24.49 13.70 -14.65
N CYS A 8 -25.73 13.57 -15.13
CA CYS A 8 -26.42 14.62 -15.91
C CYS A 8 -26.63 15.89 -15.07
N VAL A 9 -26.98 15.76 -13.79
CA VAL A 9 -27.11 16.91 -12.89
C VAL A 9 -25.76 17.58 -12.67
N GLY A 10 -24.69 16.79 -12.54
CA GLY A 10 -23.32 17.28 -12.46
C GLY A 10 -22.90 18.08 -13.69
N ALA A 11 -23.12 17.54 -14.88
CA ALA A 11 -22.85 18.20 -16.16
C ALA A 11 -23.59 19.54 -16.30
N LYS A 12 -24.88 19.58 -15.93
CA LYS A 12 -25.67 20.83 -15.96
C LYS A 12 -25.09 21.89 -15.02
N ARG A 13 -24.61 21.51 -13.83
CA ARG A 13 -23.98 22.47 -12.87
C ARG A 13 -22.68 23.05 -13.41
N GLN A 14 -21.92 22.28 -14.17
CA GLN A 14 -20.66 22.70 -14.80
C GLN A 14 -20.87 23.36 -16.17
N SER A 15 -22.13 23.55 -16.60
CA SER A 15 -22.51 24.12 -17.90
C SER A 15 -21.99 23.29 -19.08
N GLU A 16 -21.77 22.01 -18.90
CA GLU A 16 -21.37 21.09 -19.95
C GLU A 16 -22.58 20.52 -20.67
N ARG A 17 -22.45 20.32 -22.01
CA ARG A 17 -23.53 19.82 -22.85
C ARG A 17 -23.62 18.30 -22.96
N SER A 18 -22.59 17.61 -22.50
CA SER A 18 -22.50 16.14 -22.54
C SER A 18 -21.94 15.60 -21.21
N VAL A 19 -22.35 14.42 -20.88
CA VAL A 19 -21.79 13.69 -19.71
C VAL A 19 -20.51 12.99 -20.17
N SER A 20 -19.39 13.34 -19.57
CA SER A 20 -18.11 12.65 -19.80
C SER A 20 -18.02 11.38 -18.97
N GLU A 21 -17.11 10.48 -19.37
CA GLU A 21 -16.81 9.26 -18.60
C GLU A 21 -16.29 9.60 -17.20
N ASP A 22 -15.48 10.65 -17.07
CA ASP A 22 -14.95 11.11 -15.79
C ASP A 22 -16.06 11.57 -14.83
N MET A 23 -17.10 12.23 -15.33
CA MET A 23 -18.25 12.62 -14.52
C MET A 23 -19.04 11.42 -13.98
N VAL A 24 -19.17 10.38 -14.80
CA VAL A 24 -19.81 9.13 -14.37
C VAL A 24 -18.96 8.44 -13.29
N ARG A 25 -17.65 8.40 -13.48
CA ARG A 25 -16.69 7.86 -12.51
C ARG A 25 -16.77 8.60 -11.18
N ASP A 26 -16.75 9.93 -11.20
CA ASP A 26 -16.88 10.78 -10.00
C ASP A 26 -18.18 10.51 -9.23
N VAL A 27 -19.28 10.27 -9.94
CA VAL A 27 -20.55 9.93 -9.29
C VAL A 27 -20.49 8.55 -8.66
N ILE A 28 -19.92 7.56 -9.34
CA ILE A 28 -19.75 6.21 -8.80
C ILE A 28 -18.85 6.24 -7.56
N GLU A 29 -17.73 6.94 -7.61
CA GLU A 29 -16.84 7.10 -6.48
C GLU A 29 -17.54 7.71 -5.26
N LYS A 30 -18.34 8.77 -5.48
CA LYS A 30 -19.10 9.42 -4.40
C LYS A 30 -20.22 8.56 -3.82
N LEU A 31 -20.80 7.67 -4.60
CA LEU A 31 -21.88 6.78 -4.15
C LEU A 31 -21.37 5.51 -3.46
N THR A 32 -20.21 5.04 -3.87
CA THR A 32 -19.69 3.74 -3.44
C THR A 32 -18.48 3.83 -2.51
N ASP A 33 -17.89 5.03 -2.39
CA ASP A 33 -16.57 5.25 -1.75
C ASP A 33 -15.45 4.36 -2.35
N ILE A 34 -15.68 3.82 -3.57
CA ILE A 34 -14.71 3.01 -4.30
C ILE A 34 -13.87 3.94 -5.16
N PRO A 35 -12.55 4.06 -4.93
CA PRO A 35 -11.69 4.84 -5.79
C PRO A 35 -11.58 4.17 -7.16
N LEU A 36 -12.12 4.82 -8.20
CA LEU A 36 -11.98 4.32 -9.56
C LEU A 36 -10.65 4.78 -10.17
N ALA A 37 -10.02 3.90 -10.95
CA ALA A 37 -8.78 4.20 -11.63
C ALA A 37 -8.91 5.46 -12.49
N SER A 38 -8.08 6.46 -12.23
CA SER A 38 -8.01 7.69 -12.99
C SER A 38 -6.56 8.02 -13.31
N ARG A 39 -6.24 8.19 -14.61
CA ARG A 39 -4.90 8.62 -15.04
C ARG A 39 -4.46 9.92 -14.37
N ASN A 40 -5.39 10.83 -14.11
CA ASN A 40 -5.13 12.09 -13.42
C ASN A 40 -4.68 11.85 -11.97
N ARG A 41 -5.30 10.90 -11.27
CA ARG A 41 -4.95 10.56 -9.88
C ARG A 41 -3.51 10.04 -9.75
N LEU A 42 -3.06 9.16 -10.65
CA LEU A 42 -1.68 8.69 -10.65
C LEU A 42 -0.68 9.83 -10.94
N GLN A 43 -1.01 10.74 -11.86
CA GLN A 43 -0.15 11.88 -12.16
C GLN A 43 -0.07 12.86 -10.97
N GLU A 44 -1.17 13.14 -10.31
CA GLU A 44 -1.23 13.97 -9.11
C GLU A 44 -0.44 13.33 -7.95
N LEU A 45 -0.64 12.03 -7.72
CA LEU A 45 0.11 11.26 -6.74
C LEU A 45 1.62 11.35 -7.01
N LYS A 46 2.02 11.09 -8.26
CA LYS A 46 3.43 11.18 -8.67
C LYS A 46 4.02 12.55 -8.39
N LYS A 47 3.37 13.60 -8.87
CA LYS A 47 3.82 14.99 -8.69
C LYS A 47 3.92 15.35 -7.21
N HIS A 48 2.95 14.94 -6.40
CA HIS A 48 2.95 15.20 -4.98
C HIS A 48 4.09 14.48 -4.27
N LEU A 49 4.29 13.18 -4.56
CA LEU A 49 5.36 12.39 -3.98
C LEU A 49 6.75 12.90 -4.39
N GLU A 50 6.95 13.27 -5.65
CA GLU A 50 8.20 13.86 -6.14
C GLU A 50 8.54 15.20 -5.45
N THR A 51 7.53 15.93 -5.02
CA THR A 51 7.71 17.21 -4.31
C THR A 51 7.96 17.00 -2.82
N THR A 52 7.31 15.99 -2.21
CA THR A 52 7.32 15.79 -0.75
C THR A 52 8.44 14.85 -0.31
N MET A 53 8.80 13.87 -1.15
CA MET A 53 9.76 12.82 -0.81
C MET A 53 11.14 13.15 -1.38
N VAL A 54 12.00 13.70 -0.53
CA VAL A 54 13.39 13.99 -0.90
C VAL A 54 14.19 12.68 -0.98
N ALA A 55 15.09 12.58 -1.97
CA ALA A 55 16.04 11.47 -2.17
C ALA A 55 15.42 10.07 -2.43
N GLN A 56 14.10 9.92 -2.65
CA GLN A 56 13.43 8.64 -2.85
C GLN A 56 12.89 8.43 -4.29
N LYS A 57 13.54 9.01 -5.29
CA LYS A 57 13.06 8.96 -6.69
C LYS A 57 12.86 7.55 -7.23
N GLU A 58 13.75 6.62 -6.88
CA GLU A 58 13.66 5.23 -7.32
C GLU A 58 12.45 4.52 -6.69
N VAL A 59 12.19 4.77 -5.41
CA VAL A 59 11.02 4.27 -4.70
C VAL A 59 9.74 4.76 -5.38
N ILE A 60 9.66 6.05 -5.69
CA ILE A 60 8.51 6.65 -6.37
C ILE A 60 8.34 6.03 -7.76
N ARG A 61 9.41 5.90 -8.54
CA ARG A 61 9.37 5.29 -9.88
C ARG A 61 8.81 3.87 -9.83
N LYS A 62 9.31 3.04 -8.92
CA LYS A 62 8.82 1.67 -8.72
C LYS A 62 7.36 1.65 -8.29
N LEU A 63 6.98 2.52 -7.34
CA LEU A 63 5.61 2.62 -6.86
C LEU A 63 4.64 2.93 -8.01
N MET A 64 4.98 3.93 -8.84
CA MET A 64 4.16 4.28 -10.00
C MET A 64 4.01 3.12 -10.97
N GLY A 65 5.08 2.37 -11.25
CA GLY A 65 5.02 1.18 -12.10
C GLY A 65 4.09 0.10 -11.55
N GLN A 66 4.11 -0.15 -10.23
CA GLN A 66 3.19 -1.11 -9.59
C GLN A 66 1.74 -0.64 -9.67
N LEU A 67 1.48 0.66 -9.47
CA LEU A 67 0.13 1.21 -9.57
C LEU A 67 -0.42 1.18 -11.00
N GLU A 68 0.42 1.48 -11.99
CA GLU A 68 0.04 1.33 -13.40
C GLU A 68 -0.35 -0.11 -13.75
N TRP A 69 0.31 -1.10 -13.16
CA TRP A 69 -0.04 -2.52 -13.28
C TRP A 69 -1.41 -2.82 -12.65
N ILE A 70 -1.64 -2.35 -11.43
CA ILE A 70 -2.91 -2.54 -10.70
C ILE A 70 -4.08 -1.91 -11.49
N GLU A 71 -3.87 -0.74 -12.08
CA GLU A 71 -4.90 -0.05 -12.86
C GLU A 71 -5.25 -0.71 -14.20
N GLN A 72 -4.44 -1.66 -14.67
CA GLN A 72 -4.81 -2.48 -15.83
C GLN A 72 -5.97 -3.44 -15.51
N GLY A 73 -6.41 -3.52 -14.26
CA GLY A 73 -7.60 -4.24 -13.86
C GLY A 73 -7.46 -5.76 -13.89
N ILE A 74 -6.26 -6.27 -13.69
CA ILE A 74 -6.04 -7.72 -13.57
C ILE A 74 -6.68 -8.19 -12.28
N ILE A 75 -7.76 -8.96 -12.40
CA ILE A 75 -8.46 -9.54 -11.26
C ILE A 75 -7.55 -10.62 -10.64
N SER A 76 -7.20 -10.45 -9.39
CA SER A 76 -6.45 -11.41 -8.60
C SER A 76 -7.27 -11.92 -7.43
N GLU A 77 -7.08 -13.18 -7.05
CA GLU A 77 -7.61 -13.72 -5.79
C GLU A 77 -6.79 -13.28 -4.57
N ARG A 78 -5.66 -12.61 -4.79
CA ARG A 78 -4.77 -12.05 -3.76
C ARG A 78 -5.01 -10.55 -3.58
N PRO A 79 -4.44 -9.91 -2.54
CA PRO A 79 -4.38 -8.44 -2.45
C PRO A 79 -3.88 -7.80 -3.74
N LEU A 80 -4.27 -6.55 -4.00
CA LEU A 80 -3.83 -5.77 -5.18
C LEU A 80 -2.31 -5.66 -5.27
N GLY A 81 -1.63 -5.64 -4.13
CA GLY A 81 -0.19 -5.68 -4.03
C GLY A 81 0.26 -6.06 -2.64
N VAL A 82 1.34 -6.81 -2.54
CA VAL A 82 1.99 -7.19 -1.29
C VAL A 82 3.43 -6.70 -1.35
N TRP A 83 3.72 -5.62 -0.66
CA TRP A 83 4.98 -4.88 -0.80
C TRP A 83 5.77 -4.85 0.49
N LEU A 84 7.09 -4.96 0.36
CA LEU A 84 8.01 -4.85 1.48
C LEU A 84 8.77 -3.53 1.40
N PHE A 85 8.73 -2.74 2.49
CA PHE A 85 9.46 -1.48 2.62
C PHE A 85 10.66 -1.67 3.54
N LEU A 86 11.85 -1.59 2.97
CA LEU A 86 13.13 -1.69 3.66
C LEU A 86 13.81 -0.33 3.79
N GLY A 87 14.55 -0.12 4.86
CA GLY A 87 15.31 1.11 5.14
C GLY A 87 15.27 1.48 6.60
N ASN A 88 16.15 2.37 7.02
CA ASN A 88 16.26 2.82 8.40
C ASN A 88 15.02 3.58 8.88
N GLN A 89 14.91 3.81 10.19
CA GLN A 89 13.87 4.68 10.74
C GLN A 89 14.09 6.13 10.26
N GLY A 90 12.99 6.85 10.02
CA GLY A 90 13.06 8.27 9.62
C GLY A 90 13.30 8.53 8.14
N VAL A 91 13.51 7.53 7.29
CA VAL A 91 13.77 7.71 5.84
C VAL A 91 12.52 8.06 5.01
N GLY A 92 11.35 8.21 5.65
CA GLY A 92 10.11 8.63 4.98
C GLY A 92 9.13 7.50 4.64
N LYS A 93 9.35 6.24 5.05
CA LYS A 93 8.40 5.13 4.79
C LYS A 93 6.98 5.45 5.23
N LYS A 94 6.79 5.87 6.48
CA LYS A 94 5.45 6.21 7.02
C LYS A 94 4.82 7.39 6.29
N THR A 95 5.60 8.41 5.98
CA THR A 95 5.14 9.58 5.21
C THR A 95 4.63 9.16 3.83
N LEU A 96 5.38 8.30 3.11
CA LEU A 96 4.95 7.80 1.82
C LEU A 96 3.63 7.04 1.93
N ILE A 97 3.52 6.11 2.89
CA ILE A 97 2.31 5.29 3.09
C ILE A 97 1.08 6.19 3.34
N HIS A 98 1.19 7.20 4.21
CA HIS A 98 0.09 8.13 4.49
C HIS A 98 -0.30 8.94 3.26
N GLN A 99 0.67 9.54 2.55
CA GLN A 99 0.38 10.31 1.34
C GLN A 99 -0.23 9.43 0.25
N PHE A 100 0.27 8.21 0.12
CA PHE A 100 -0.26 7.24 -0.83
C PHE A 100 -1.72 6.87 -0.48
N ASN A 101 -2.02 6.51 0.77
CA ASN A 101 -3.39 6.18 1.19
C ASN A 101 -4.36 7.33 0.93
N ARG A 102 -3.94 8.55 1.30
CA ARG A 102 -4.75 9.75 1.13
C ARG A 102 -5.02 10.08 -0.34
N LEU A 103 -4.00 10.04 -1.19
CA LEU A 103 -4.13 10.49 -2.58
C LEU A 103 -4.63 9.42 -3.53
N TYR A 104 -4.33 8.15 -3.27
CA TYR A 104 -4.74 7.05 -4.13
C TYR A 104 -6.08 6.44 -3.73
N PHE A 105 -6.25 6.15 -2.45
CA PHE A 105 -7.50 5.58 -1.93
C PHE A 105 -8.49 6.63 -1.40
N ASN A 106 -8.12 7.90 -1.39
CA ASN A 106 -8.91 9.00 -0.82
C ASN A 106 -9.33 8.74 0.64
N GLN A 107 -8.42 8.11 1.43
CA GLN A 107 -8.65 7.71 2.80
C GLN A 107 -7.65 8.40 3.73
N GLU A 108 -8.15 9.06 4.78
CA GLU A 108 -7.29 9.63 5.83
C GLU A 108 -6.78 8.54 6.77
N ASP A 109 -7.66 7.61 7.15
CA ASP A 109 -7.33 6.49 8.02
C ASP A 109 -6.89 5.27 7.21
N MET A 110 -5.90 4.54 7.71
CA MET A 110 -5.48 3.26 7.17
C MET A 110 -5.61 2.16 8.23
N VAL A 111 -5.52 0.93 7.79
CA VAL A 111 -5.49 -0.25 8.68
C VAL A 111 -4.04 -0.50 9.09
N GLU A 112 -3.75 -0.39 10.39
CA GLU A 112 -2.41 -0.65 10.94
C GLU A 112 -2.40 -1.98 11.71
N LEU A 113 -1.55 -2.90 11.31
CA LEU A 113 -1.29 -4.16 12.00
C LEU A 113 0.14 -4.12 12.55
N ASP A 114 0.26 -3.82 13.84
CA ASP A 114 1.54 -3.82 14.52
C ASP A 114 1.86 -5.24 15.05
N MET A 115 2.89 -5.87 14.51
CA MET A 115 3.27 -7.23 14.92
C MET A 115 3.82 -7.29 16.34
N ALA A 116 4.25 -6.16 16.91
CA ALA A 116 4.66 -6.09 18.31
C ALA A 116 3.46 -6.10 19.28
N ALA A 117 2.27 -5.68 18.82
CA ALA A 117 1.08 -5.51 19.65
C ALA A 117 -0.21 -5.99 18.92
N LEU A 118 -0.10 -7.00 18.07
CA LEU A 118 -1.18 -7.42 17.17
C LEU A 118 -2.48 -7.76 17.91
N GLU A 119 -2.39 -8.49 19.02
CA GLU A 119 -3.58 -8.97 19.75
C GLU A 119 -4.45 -7.85 20.31
N HIS A 120 -3.85 -6.71 20.67
CA HIS A 120 -4.57 -5.61 21.32
C HIS A 120 -5.53 -4.85 20.39
N ASN A 121 -5.19 -4.75 19.10
CA ASN A 121 -5.90 -3.89 18.15
C ASN A 121 -6.43 -4.63 16.93
N LEU A 122 -6.26 -5.95 16.86
CA LEU A 122 -6.59 -6.73 15.67
C LEU A 122 -8.07 -6.60 15.29
N ASP A 123 -8.99 -6.84 16.22
CA ASP A 123 -10.43 -6.82 15.93
C ASP A 123 -10.92 -5.44 15.50
N HIS A 124 -10.37 -4.38 16.10
CA HIS A 124 -10.67 -3.01 15.68
C HIS A 124 -10.20 -2.73 14.25
N ASN A 125 -8.97 -3.10 13.92
CA ASN A 125 -8.38 -2.91 12.61
C ASN A 125 -9.05 -3.75 11.53
N LEU A 126 -9.40 -5.00 11.85
CA LEU A 126 -10.16 -5.86 10.96
C LEU A 126 -11.58 -5.33 10.72
N SER A 127 -12.20 -4.70 11.71
CA SER A 127 -13.50 -4.04 11.55
C SER A 127 -13.41 -2.81 10.63
N LYS A 128 -12.31 -2.05 10.67
CA LYS A 128 -12.04 -0.95 9.73
C LYS A 128 -11.92 -1.49 8.30
N LEU A 129 -11.11 -2.52 8.10
CA LEU A 129 -10.90 -3.14 6.79
C LEU A 129 -12.21 -3.68 6.18
N ARG A 130 -13.07 -4.25 7.01
CA ARG A 130 -14.39 -4.74 6.56
C ARG A 130 -15.32 -3.62 6.08
N ARG A 131 -15.25 -2.45 6.73
CA ARG A 131 -16.05 -1.28 6.33
C ARG A 131 -15.53 -0.65 5.05
N ASN A 132 -14.22 -0.63 4.90
CA ASN A 132 -13.56 -0.04 3.76
C ASN A 132 -12.41 -0.95 3.28
N PRO A 133 -12.67 -1.82 2.30
CA PRO A 133 -11.68 -2.73 1.76
C PRO A 133 -10.68 -2.02 0.82
N TYR A 134 -11.02 -0.83 0.30
CA TYR A 134 -10.15 -0.03 -0.57
C TYR A 134 -9.22 0.84 0.27
N THR A 135 -8.17 0.25 0.80
CA THR A 135 -7.26 0.92 1.74
C THR A 135 -5.89 0.26 1.73
N ILE A 136 -4.93 0.90 2.39
CA ILE A 136 -3.65 0.29 2.71
C ILE A 136 -3.76 -0.48 4.03
N VAL A 137 -3.30 -1.72 4.01
CA VAL A 137 -3.04 -2.52 5.21
C VAL A 137 -1.55 -2.40 5.53
N ASN A 138 -1.21 -1.54 6.47
CA ASN A 138 0.16 -1.27 6.88
C ASN A 138 0.56 -2.22 8.03
N VAL A 139 1.44 -3.17 7.71
CA VAL A 139 1.98 -4.14 8.67
C VAL A 139 3.35 -3.63 9.15
N THR A 140 3.42 -3.27 10.42
CA THR A 140 4.64 -2.74 11.03
C THR A 140 5.30 -3.77 11.96
N ASN A 141 6.57 -3.55 12.27
CA ASN A 141 7.36 -4.43 13.15
C ASN A 141 7.38 -5.90 12.72
N LEU A 142 7.38 -6.16 11.41
CA LEU A 142 7.32 -7.51 10.86
C LEU A 142 8.43 -8.44 11.40
N HIS A 143 9.59 -7.90 11.75
CA HIS A 143 10.70 -8.63 12.38
C HIS A 143 10.38 -9.20 13.77
N MET A 144 9.31 -8.70 14.43
CA MET A 144 8.82 -9.18 15.72
C MET A 144 7.70 -10.21 15.60
N ALA A 145 7.25 -10.50 14.37
CA ALA A 145 6.19 -11.47 14.15
C ALA A 145 6.62 -12.87 14.52
N ASN A 146 5.84 -13.56 15.33
CA ASN A 146 6.02 -14.97 15.60
C ASN A 146 5.49 -15.85 14.45
N GLU A 147 5.74 -17.14 14.51
CA GLU A 147 5.35 -18.06 13.45
C GLU A 147 3.84 -18.10 13.21
N ALA A 148 3.02 -18.01 14.25
CA ALA A 148 1.57 -17.99 14.12
C ALA A 148 1.07 -16.72 13.40
N MET A 149 1.68 -15.56 13.70
CA MET A 149 1.39 -14.29 13.02
C MET A 149 1.80 -14.33 11.54
N LEU A 150 2.97 -14.88 11.24
CA LEU A 150 3.42 -15.06 9.85
C LEU A 150 2.51 -16.01 9.08
N GLN A 151 2.06 -17.10 9.70
CA GLN A 151 1.10 -18.02 9.09
C GLN A 151 -0.26 -17.36 8.85
N PHE A 152 -0.75 -16.55 9.79
CA PHE A 152 -1.98 -15.78 9.65
C PHE A 152 -1.91 -14.82 8.45
N LEU A 153 -0.83 -14.03 8.35
CA LEU A 153 -0.60 -13.13 7.21
C LEU A 153 -0.45 -13.90 5.90
N LYS A 154 0.33 -14.98 5.90
CA LYS A 154 0.54 -15.82 4.71
C LYS A 154 -0.77 -16.35 4.16
N GLN A 155 -1.59 -16.97 5.02
CA GLN A 155 -2.90 -17.50 4.62
C GLN A 155 -3.82 -16.38 4.09
N GLY A 156 -3.81 -15.21 4.74
CA GLY A 156 -4.56 -14.04 4.28
C GLY A 156 -4.16 -13.58 2.88
N ILE A 157 -2.86 -13.52 2.61
CA ILE A 157 -2.33 -13.13 1.31
C ILE A 157 -2.68 -14.16 0.24
N GLU A 158 -2.45 -15.45 0.51
CA GLU A 158 -2.67 -16.52 -0.45
C GLU A 158 -4.15 -16.71 -0.79
N ARG A 159 -5.04 -16.51 0.18
CA ARG A 159 -6.50 -16.68 0.01
C ARG A 159 -7.23 -15.40 -0.38
N GLY A 160 -6.59 -14.25 -0.27
CA GLY A 160 -7.19 -12.93 -0.49
C GLY A 160 -8.17 -12.49 0.60
N TYR A 161 -8.18 -13.15 1.75
CA TYR A 161 -8.98 -12.74 2.91
C TYR A 161 -8.32 -13.19 4.22
N LEU A 162 -8.48 -12.38 5.26
CA LEU A 162 -8.15 -12.78 6.63
C LEU A 162 -9.36 -13.47 7.27
N GLU A 163 -9.09 -14.53 8.00
CA GLU A 163 -10.13 -15.29 8.73
C GLU A 163 -9.90 -15.12 10.23
N ARG A 164 -10.91 -14.57 10.91
CA ARG A 164 -10.92 -14.45 12.36
C ARG A 164 -12.25 -14.97 12.89
N ASP A 165 -12.20 -16.01 13.72
CA ASP A 165 -13.38 -16.75 14.20
C ASP A 165 -14.24 -17.25 13.03
N ILE A 166 -15.45 -16.71 12.85
CA ILE A 166 -16.38 -17.08 11.76
C ILE A 166 -16.36 -16.02 10.64
N GLN A 167 -15.59 -14.93 10.80
CA GLN A 167 -15.62 -13.80 9.87
C GLN A 167 -14.47 -13.86 8.86
N LYS A 168 -14.84 -13.66 7.59
CA LYS A 168 -13.90 -13.47 6.49
C LYS A 168 -13.84 -12.00 6.13
N ILE A 169 -12.64 -11.47 6.03
CA ILE A 169 -12.38 -10.07 5.76
C ILE A 169 -11.56 -10.00 4.48
N ASP A 170 -12.16 -9.42 3.45
CA ASP A 170 -11.61 -9.36 2.11
C ASP A 170 -10.38 -8.45 2.05
N LEU A 171 -9.30 -8.94 1.43
CA LEU A 171 -8.05 -8.23 1.16
C LEU A 171 -7.85 -7.90 -0.32
N ARG A 172 -8.67 -8.43 -1.22
CA ARG A 172 -8.45 -8.35 -2.67
C ARG A 172 -8.50 -6.94 -3.22
N HIS A 173 -9.07 -6.02 -2.47
CA HIS A 173 -9.17 -4.60 -2.84
C HIS A 173 -8.18 -3.72 -2.08
N SER A 174 -7.34 -4.30 -1.24
CA SER A 174 -6.34 -3.58 -0.45
C SER A 174 -4.93 -3.82 -0.98
N ILE A 175 -4.03 -2.89 -0.64
CA ILE A 175 -2.59 -3.05 -0.83
C ILE A 175 -1.97 -3.27 0.55
N MET A 176 -1.25 -4.38 0.69
CA MET A 176 -0.53 -4.70 1.92
C MET A 176 0.89 -4.17 1.84
N ILE A 177 1.26 -3.28 2.75
CA ILE A 177 2.62 -2.76 2.87
C ILE A 177 3.20 -3.24 4.18
N MET A 178 4.31 -3.97 4.10
CA MET A 178 4.97 -4.53 5.28
C MET A 178 6.30 -3.83 5.53
N SER A 179 6.62 -3.59 6.78
CA SER A 179 7.87 -2.98 7.19
C SER A 179 8.38 -3.56 8.50
N GLY A 180 9.69 -3.51 8.70
CA GLY A 180 10.33 -3.97 9.92
C GLY A 180 11.77 -3.49 9.99
N ASP A 181 12.38 -3.59 11.17
CA ASP A 181 13.80 -3.30 11.35
C ASP A 181 14.60 -4.56 10.99
N PHE A 182 14.86 -4.70 9.71
CA PHE A 182 15.81 -5.68 9.21
C PHE A 182 17.16 -4.96 9.09
N PRO A 183 18.23 -5.45 9.74
CA PRO A 183 19.53 -4.79 9.67
C PRO A 183 20.03 -4.78 8.23
N CYS A 184 19.70 -3.74 7.50
CA CYS A 184 20.35 -3.43 6.24
C CYS A 184 21.72 -2.87 6.59
N SER A 185 22.78 -3.62 6.31
CA SER A 185 24.13 -3.09 6.39
C SER A 185 24.15 -1.86 5.51
N SER A 186 24.21 -0.68 6.16
CA SER A 186 24.29 0.59 5.45
C SER A 186 25.44 0.51 4.47
N VAL A 187 25.20 0.81 3.22
CA VAL A 187 26.17 0.85 2.10
C VAL A 187 27.31 1.87 2.36
N SER A 188 27.41 2.43 3.56
CA SER A 188 28.36 3.46 3.97
C SER A 188 29.60 3.01 4.75
N ALA A 189 29.77 1.75 5.07
CA ALA A 189 30.96 1.33 5.79
C ALA A 189 31.63 0.13 5.13
N LEU A 190 32.77 0.41 4.52
CA LEU A 190 33.77 -0.51 4.01
C LEU A 190 33.55 -1.05 2.59
N LYS A 191 34.20 -0.37 1.65
CA LYS A 191 34.74 -0.98 0.43
C LYS A 191 35.35 -2.35 0.79
N PHE A 192 34.93 -3.38 0.04
CA PHE A 192 35.32 -4.78 0.15
C PHE A 192 34.46 -5.63 1.09
N GLN A 193 33.31 -6.05 0.60
CA GLN A 193 32.85 -7.45 0.54
C GLN A 193 31.40 -7.50 0.06
N GLU A 194 31.22 -8.21 -1.02
CA GLU A 194 30.02 -8.84 -1.57
C GLU A 194 28.65 -8.30 -1.15
N THR A 195 27.96 -7.75 -2.12
CA THR A 195 26.52 -7.52 -2.21
C THR A 195 25.68 -8.25 -1.17
N SER A 196 25.51 -7.67 -0.01
CA SER A 196 24.48 -8.12 0.92
C SER A 196 23.13 -7.68 0.35
N ASP A 197 22.53 -8.51 -0.50
CA ASP A 197 21.17 -8.35 -0.97
C ASP A 197 20.29 -8.11 0.27
N PRO A 198 19.61 -6.93 0.38
CA PRO A 198 18.75 -6.63 1.54
C PRO A 198 17.70 -7.73 1.79
N LEU A 199 17.29 -8.42 0.71
CA LEU A 199 16.39 -9.56 0.78
C LEU A 199 16.98 -10.79 1.48
N LEU A 200 18.30 -10.99 1.49
CA LEU A 200 18.88 -12.15 2.16
C LEU A 200 18.64 -12.13 3.67
N GLN A 201 18.69 -10.95 4.28
CA GLN A 201 18.44 -10.82 5.72
C GLN A 201 16.96 -11.03 6.04
N VAL A 202 16.07 -10.49 5.21
CA VAL A 202 14.63 -10.73 5.33
C VAL A 202 14.31 -12.21 5.17
N LYS A 203 14.92 -12.90 4.19
CA LYS A 203 14.79 -14.35 4.00
C LYS A 203 15.25 -15.16 5.20
N ARG A 204 16.33 -14.75 5.88
CA ARG A 204 16.81 -15.40 7.09
C ARG A 204 15.87 -15.22 8.27
N SER A 205 15.23 -14.05 8.39
CA SER A 205 14.33 -13.74 9.50
C SER A 205 12.92 -14.31 9.30
N LEU A 206 12.37 -14.21 8.10
CA LEU A 206 10.97 -14.56 7.80
C LEU A 206 10.80 -15.89 7.06
N GLY A 207 11.90 -16.46 6.59
CA GLY A 207 11.90 -17.68 5.77
C GLY A 207 11.60 -17.40 4.29
N ALA A 208 12.09 -18.30 3.42
CA ALA A 208 11.98 -18.15 1.97
C ALA A 208 10.52 -18.19 1.49
N SER A 209 9.67 -19.01 2.13
CA SER A 209 8.26 -19.16 1.73
C SER A 209 7.43 -17.89 1.97
N PHE A 210 7.72 -17.16 3.05
CA PHE A 210 7.03 -15.90 3.33
C PHE A 210 7.54 -14.78 2.42
N THR A 211 8.85 -14.72 2.19
CA THR A 211 9.44 -13.68 1.34
C THR A 211 9.06 -13.82 -0.14
N ALA A 212 8.68 -15.00 -0.59
CA ALA A 212 8.16 -15.23 -1.93
C ALA A 212 6.75 -14.63 -2.16
N LEU A 213 6.08 -14.18 -1.11
CA LEU A 213 4.76 -13.56 -1.21
C LEU A 213 4.82 -12.09 -1.64
N PHE A 214 5.96 -11.44 -1.48
CA PHE A 214 6.13 -10.04 -1.87
C PHE A 214 6.19 -9.90 -3.39
N ASP A 215 5.32 -9.06 -3.92
CA ASP A 215 5.29 -8.71 -5.34
C ASP A 215 6.39 -7.71 -5.68
N GLU A 216 6.73 -6.81 -4.74
CA GLU A 216 7.82 -5.84 -4.92
C GLU A 216 8.49 -5.49 -3.58
N VAL A 217 9.77 -5.13 -3.67
CA VAL A 217 10.57 -4.66 -2.53
C VAL A 217 11.08 -3.25 -2.80
N PHE A 218 10.74 -2.35 -1.91
CA PHE A 218 11.13 -0.96 -1.97
C PHE A 218 12.24 -0.70 -0.96
N VAL A 219 13.40 -0.30 -1.43
CA VAL A 219 14.56 0.03 -0.59
C VAL A 219 14.66 1.54 -0.48
N PHE A 220 14.45 2.05 0.72
CA PHE A 220 14.59 3.47 1.03
C PHE A 220 16.04 3.78 1.40
N HIS A 221 16.55 4.85 0.84
CA HIS A 221 17.90 5.36 1.12
C HIS A 221 17.89 6.32 2.31
N ASP A 222 18.99 6.33 3.06
CA ASP A 222 19.18 7.31 4.11
C ASP A 222 19.24 8.74 3.53
N LEU A 223 18.65 9.69 4.26
CA LEU A 223 18.70 11.09 3.89
C LEU A 223 20.13 11.63 4.18
N GLU A 224 20.79 12.15 3.17
CA GLU A 224 22.08 12.83 3.35
C GLU A 224 21.88 14.16 4.09
N GLN A 225 22.98 14.68 4.71
CA GLN A 225 22.90 15.96 5.43
C GLN A 225 22.48 17.15 4.55
N LYS A 226 22.56 17.01 3.22
CA LYS A 226 22.11 18.00 2.24
C LYS A 226 20.61 17.98 1.98
N ASP A 227 19.93 16.94 2.42
CA ASP A 227 18.49 16.69 2.18
C ASP A 227 17.63 17.07 3.40
N LYS A 228 18.28 17.53 4.47
CA LYS A 228 17.66 18.08 5.69
C LYS A 228 17.63 19.61 5.62
#